data_6ad0764977c8ba3f861146efef1f0fa6
#
_entry.id   6ad0764977c8ba3f861146efef1f0fa6
#
_cell.length_a   1.000
_cell.length_b   1.000
_cell.length_c   1.000
_cell.angle_alpha   90.00
_cell.angle_beta   90.00
_cell.angle_gamma   90.00
#
_symmetry.space_group_name_H-M   'P 1'
#
loop_
_entity.id
_entity.type
_entity.pdbx_description
1 polymer ?
#
loop_
_entity_poly.entity_id
_entity_poly.type
_entity_poly.pdbx_seq_one_letter_code
_entity_poly.pdbx_strand_id
1 'polypeptide(L)'
;LWSDGEESRFNYLWLRDNCPTAHDKDSNHRMFNILNVSKEINPKNYNINKEGKLEIEWSEGNHTSYFDLNWLRENCYTIKNKKKYISPYKLWDSSLKDEFKSICVEHDEIMRSDNGLIKWLELLHHTGIAIVKNAPIEEKSGFAVLNRISHTRETFFKTPFEVINIPKPNNSAYTAHALRNHMDLPWFENPPGYQFLHCLITSADGGESSAVDGFAVAEYLKHNNSEIFNTLTNVYLKFRDKDYTQENHRGFHAPAIGLTKDSDYHDIRFSVATMDALDCHPDIMDKVYKAHHEFGNLLHSDKFQINFRMEPGDIFSFNNRRVLHGRTAFDPNSGHRHLQGYYMAVSYTHLRAHETS
;
A
#
# COMPACT_ATOMS: atom_id res chain seq x y z
N LEU A 1 1.38 27.41 26.53
CA LEU A 1 2.80 27.12 26.70
C LEU A 1 2.96 25.81 27.44
N TRP A 2 3.79 24.94 26.91
CA TRP A 2 4.08 23.61 27.46
C TRP A 2 5.28 23.67 28.41
N SER A 3 5.48 22.64 29.22
CA SER A 3 6.59 22.55 30.18
C SER A 3 7.98 22.56 29.53
N ASP A 4 8.06 22.17 28.26
CA ASP A 4 9.30 22.19 27.45
C ASP A 4 9.54 23.53 26.71
N GLY A 5 8.71 24.54 26.97
CA GLY A 5 8.80 25.86 26.35
C GLY A 5 8.13 26.01 24.99
N GLU A 6 7.60 24.93 24.43
CA GLU A 6 6.85 24.98 23.15
C GLU A 6 5.49 25.69 23.37
N GLU A 7 5.02 26.37 22.31
CA GLU A 7 3.72 27.04 22.29
C GLU A 7 2.77 26.36 21.33
N SER A 8 1.54 26.11 21.75
CA SER A 8 0.46 25.64 20.90
C SER A 8 -0.65 26.68 20.79
N ARG A 9 -1.11 26.90 19.56
CA ARG A 9 -2.30 27.70 19.27
C ARG A 9 -3.41 26.81 18.79
N PHE A 10 -4.57 26.94 19.37
CA PHE A 10 -5.76 26.20 18.97
C PHE A 10 -6.85 27.17 18.54
N ASN A 11 -7.47 26.89 17.41
CA ASN A 11 -8.67 27.56 16.95
C ASN A 11 -9.85 27.16 17.84
N TYR A 12 -10.71 28.10 18.21
CA TYR A 12 -11.82 27.82 19.12
C TYR A 12 -12.86 26.89 18.51
N LEU A 13 -13.18 27.06 17.22
CA LEU A 13 -14.05 26.10 16.52
C LEU A 13 -13.44 24.70 16.48
N TRP A 14 -12.11 24.59 16.25
CA TRP A 14 -11.43 23.30 16.26
C TRP A 14 -11.53 22.62 17.64
N LEU A 15 -11.31 23.39 18.73
CA LEU A 15 -11.49 22.84 20.09
C LEU A 15 -12.95 22.40 20.31
N ARG A 16 -13.91 23.24 19.97
CA ARG A 16 -15.35 22.91 20.14
C ARG A 16 -15.74 21.69 19.33
N ASP A 17 -15.23 21.59 18.11
CA ASP A 17 -15.47 20.49 17.17
C ASP A 17 -14.88 19.15 17.64
N ASN A 18 -13.74 19.20 18.29
CA ASN A 18 -13.02 18.03 18.84
C ASN A 18 -13.25 17.80 20.34
N CYS A 19 -14.32 18.37 20.90
CA CYS A 19 -14.67 18.12 22.29
C CYS A 19 -14.94 16.64 22.53
N PRO A 20 -14.40 16.02 23.60
CA PRO A 20 -14.66 14.62 23.90
C PRO A 20 -16.14 14.26 24.03
N THR A 21 -17.00 15.21 24.42
CA THR A 21 -18.46 15.00 24.47
C THR A 21 -19.15 15.12 23.11
N ALA A 22 -18.40 15.33 22.03
CA ALA A 22 -18.95 15.33 20.68
C ALA A 22 -19.35 13.93 20.19
N HIS A 23 -18.89 12.88 20.88
CA HIS A 23 -19.15 11.50 20.51
C HIS A 23 -20.24 10.90 21.39
N ASP A 24 -21.06 10.05 20.78
CA ASP A 24 -22.00 9.20 21.48
C ASP A 24 -21.25 8.13 22.31
N LYS A 25 -21.70 7.92 23.54
CA LYS A 25 -20.99 7.07 24.50
C LYS A 25 -21.00 5.59 24.13
N ASP A 26 -22.05 5.15 23.45
CA ASP A 26 -22.25 3.73 23.13
C ASP A 26 -21.64 3.35 21.77
N SER A 27 -21.88 4.16 20.76
CA SER A 27 -21.39 3.92 19.39
C SER A 27 -20.03 4.53 19.08
N ASN A 28 -19.54 5.43 19.93
CA ASN A 28 -18.37 6.27 19.71
C ASN A 28 -18.44 7.10 18.40
N HIS A 29 -19.60 7.18 17.77
CA HIS A 29 -19.79 8.00 16.60
C HIS A 29 -19.93 9.47 17.00
N ARG A 30 -19.41 10.35 16.14
CA ARG A 30 -19.52 11.79 16.33
C ARG A 30 -20.95 12.21 16.07
N MET A 31 -21.64 12.71 17.11
CA MET A 31 -23.01 13.19 17.04
C MET A 31 -23.10 14.71 17.01
N PHE A 32 -22.03 15.38 17.39
CA PHE A 32 -21.96 16.85 17.37
C PHE A 32 -21.84 17.37 15.92
N ASN A 33 -22.67 18.38 15.61
CA ASN A 33 -22.61 19.05 14.32
C ASN A 33 -22.07 20.47 14.50
N ILE A 34 -20.86 20.74 14.01
CA ILE A 34 -20.19 22.03 14.08
C ILE A 34 -20.98 23.15 13.36
N LEU A 35 -21.85 22.81 12.40
CA LEU A 35 -22.68 23.78 11.69
C LEU A 35 -23.71 24.47 12.60
N ASN A 36 -24.01 23.90 13.76
CA ASN A 36 -24.93 24.46 14.75
C ASN A 36 -24.25 25.42 15.71
N VAL A 37 -22.96 25.71 15.54
CA VAL A 37 -22.16 26.60 16.41
C VAL A 37 -21.78 27.83 15.64
N SER A 38 -21.87 28.99 16.33
CA SER A 38 -21.42 30.26 15.75
C SER A 38 -19.94 30.22 15.39
N LYS A 39 -19.60 30.79 14.24
CA LYS A 39 -18.20 30.98 13.83
C LYS A 39 -17.44 31.93 14.77
N GLU A 40 -18.18 32.73 15.52
CA GLU A 40 -17.68 33.72 16.50
C GLU A 40 -17.58 33.14 17.92
N ILE A 41 -17.64 31.80 18.07
CA ILE A 41 -17.54 31.17 19.39
C ILE A 41 -16.23 31.53 20.07
N ASN A 42 -16.33 31.89 21.36
CA ASN A 42 -15.20 32.25 22.20
C ASN A 42 -15.31 31.56 23.55
N PRO A 43 -14.19 31.30 24.24
CA PRO A 43 -14.23 30.87 25.64
C PRO A 43 -14.72 32.03 26.52
N LYS A 44 -15.70 31.78 27.40
CA LYS A 44 -16.03 32.67 28.52
C LYS A 44 -14.97 32.58 29.59
N ASN A 45 -14.54 31.35 29.86
CA ASN A 45 -13.52 31.06 30.86
C ASN A 45 -12.74 29.79 30.43
N TYR A 46 -11.49 29.68 30.90
CA TYR A 46 -10.70 28.46 30.72
C TYR A 46 -9.67 28.33 31.86
N ASN A 47 -9.42 27.13 32.30
CA ASN A 47 -8.43 26.81 33.32
C ASN A 47 -7.93 25.37 33.16
N ILE A 48 -6.86 25.02 33.89
CA ILE A 48 -6.50 23.63 34.11
C ILE A 48 -7.17 23.21 35.42
N ASN A 49 -8.08 22.23 35.32
CA ASN A 49 -8.82 21.75 36.45
C ASN A 49 -7.97 20.85 37.38
N LYS A 50 -8.55 20.42 38.51
CA LYS A 50 -7.86 19.59 39.52
C LYS A 50 -7.42 18.22 38.98
N GLU A 51 -8.03 17.73 37.87
CA GLU A 51 -7.68 16.50 37.20
C GLU A 51 -6.57 16.67 36.15
N GLY A 52 -6.02 17.88 35.99
CA GLY A 52 -4.99 18.20 35.01
C GLY A 52 -5.51 18.33 33.57
N LYS A 53 -6.83 18.51 33.38
CA LYS A 53 -7.45 18.69 32.05
C LYS A 53 -7.65 20.19 31.79
N LEU A 54 -7.54 20.60 30.51
CA LEU A 54 -7.96 21.92 30.08
C LEU A 54 -9.49 21.97 30.05
N GLU A 55 -10.07 22.78 30.91
CA GLU A 55 -11.50 23.05 31.00
C GLU A 55 -11.79 24.37 30.29
N ILE A 56 -12.80 24.37 29.40
CA ILE A 56 -13.20 25.55 28.63
C ILE A 56 -14.73 25.69 28.72
N GLU A 57 -15.17 26.81 29.30
CA GLU A 57 -16.57 27.25 29.30
C GLU A 57 -16.81 28.13 28.06
N TRP A 58 -17.73 27.74 27.21
CA TRP A 58 -17.99 28.42 25.94
C TRP A 58 -19.00 29.60 26.09
N SER A 59 -18.91 30.56 25.16
CA SER A 59 -19.80 31.72 25.10
C SER A 59 -21.25 31.36 24.74
N GLU A 60 -21.49 30.18 24.17
CA GLU A 60 -22.80 29.71 23.76
C GLU A 60 -23.08 28.29 24.21
N GLY A 61 -24.37 27.93 24.26
CA GLY A 61 -24.81 26.55 24.47
C GLY A 61 -24.66 25.98 25.87
N ASN A 62 -24.29 26.78 26.87
CA ASN A 62 -24.00 26.35 28.25
C ASN A 62 -23.14 25.08 28.29
N HIS A 63 -22.17 25.00 27.39
CA HIS A 63 -21.33 23.83 27.20
C HIS A 63 -19.94 24.08 27.81
N THR A 64 -19.41 23.05 28.50
CA THR A 64 -18.04 23.02 29.00
C THR A 64 -17.30 21.83 28.37
N SER A 65 -16.15 22.09 27.81
CA SER A 65 -15.26 21.06 27.23
C SER A 65 -14.12 20.74 28.21
N TYR A 66 -13.74 19.45 28.25
CA TYR A 66 -12.63 18.96 29.07
C TYR A 66 -11.66 18.21 28.17
N PHE A 67 -10.44 18.72 28.00
CA PHE A 67 -9.43 18.12 27.14
C PHE A 67 -8.28 17.55 27.94
N ASP A 68 -7.90 16.32 27.62
CA ASP A 68 -6.62 15.77 28.06
C ASP A 68 -5.45 16.55 27.44
N LEU A 69 -4.47 16.92 28.23
CA LEU A 69 -3.34 17.73 27.76
C LEU A 69 -2.41 16.95 26.83
N ASN A 70 -2.25 15.64 27.05
CA ASN A 70 -1.45 14.80 26.15
C ASN A 70 -2.12 14.72 24.79
N TRP A 71 -3.44 14.49 24.75
CA TRP A 71 -4.20 14.48 23.52
C TRP A 71 -4.08 15.81 22.75
N LEU A 72 -4.19 16.96 23.46
CA LEU A 72 -3.99 18.27 22.84
C LEU A 72 -2.57 18.42 22.27
N ARG A 73 -1.57 17.91 22.97
CA ARG A 73 -0.18 17.96 22.53
C ARG A 73 0.03 17.13 21.27
N GLU A 74 -0.48 15.91 21.24
CA GLU A 74 -0.39 14.98 20.12
C GLU A 74 -1.11 15.50 18.87
N ASN A 75 -2.26 16.15 19.06
CA ASN A 75 -3.09 16.67 17.98
C ASN A 75 -2.81 18.15 17.64
N CYS A 76 -1.82 18.77 18.26
CA CYS A 76 -1.47 20.16 18.00
C CYS A 76 -0.94 20.33 16.57
N TYR A 77 -1.57 21.22 15.80
CA TYR A 77 -1.19 21.51 14.42
C TYR A 77 -0.24 22.69 14.26
N THR A 78 0.12 23.39 15.35
CA THR A 78 1.02 24.55 15.32
C THR A 78 2.45 24.23 15.76
N ILE A 79 2.71 23.06 16.31
CA ILE A 79 4.05 22.63 16.69
C ILE A 79 4.82 22.19 15.44
N LYS A 80 5.91 22.90 15.13
CA LYS A 80 6.75 22.64 13.95
C LYS A 80 7.47 21.28 14.00
N ASN A 81 7.77 20.79 15.20
CA ASN A 81 8.48 19.53 15.43
C ASN A 81 7.53 18.43 15.90
N LYS A 82 6.37 18.27 15.26
CA LYS A 82 5.66 16.99 15.40
C LYS A 82 6.68 15.89 15.11
N LYS A 83 6.74 14.86 15.97
CA LYS A 83 7.55 13.67 15.69
C LYS A 83 7.34 13.33 14.22
N LYS A 84 8.38 13.54 13.41
CA LYS A 84 8.33 13.28 11.99
C LYS A 84 7.88 11.84 11.89
N TYR A 85 6.78 11.58 11.22
CA TYR A 85 6.35 10.21 10.98
C TYR A 85 7.53 9.50 10.32
N ILE A 86 8.17 8.61 11.04
CA ILE A 86 9.24 7.80 10.49
C ILE A 86 8.51 6.70 9.73
N SER A 87 8.64 6.73 8.41
CA SER A 87 8.11 5.67 7.58
C SER A 87 8.55 4.31 8.13
N PRO A 88 7.63 3.40 8.43
CA PRO A 88 7.97 2.07 8.93
C PRO A 88 8.62 1.19 7.86
N TYR A 89 8.75 1.68 6.64
CA TYR A 89 9.23 0.91 5.51
C TYR A 89 10.72 0.59 5.61
N LYS A 90 11.04 -0.70 5.60
CA LYS A 90 12.38 -1.22 5.41
C LYS A 90 12.58 -1.43 3.91
N LEU A 91 13.31 -0.52 3.27
CA LEU A 91 13.65 -0.62 1.85
C LEU A 91 14.63 -1.77 1.65
N TRP A 92 14.52 -2.44 0.51
CA TRP A 92 15.39 -3.54 0.17
C TRP A 92 15.81 -3.51 -1.31
N ASP A 93 16.89 -4.19 -1.63
CA ASP A 93 17.44 -4.38 -2.97
C ASP A 93 17.76 -5.88 -3.21
N SER A 94 18.56 -6.18 -4.21
CA SER A 94 18.91 -7.57 -4.55
C SER A 94 19.58 -8.35 -3.43
N SER A 95 20.14 -7.70 -2.40
CA SER A 95 20.75 -8.37 -1.23
C SER A 95 19.73 -9.15 -0.39
N LEU A 96 18.43 -8.83 -0.50
CA LEU A 96 17.38 -9.60 0.15
C LEU A 96 17.41 -11.09 -0.26
N LYS A 97 17.98 -11.42 -1.41
CA LYS A 97 18.15 -12.80 -1.85
C LYS A 97 19.00 -13.60 -0.86
N ASP A 98 20.02 -12.99 -0.27
CA ASP A 98 20.93 -13.65 0.68
C ASP A 98 20.22 -13.91 2.03
N GLU A 99 19.21 -13.13 2.34
CA GLU A 99 18.37 -13.22 3.53
C GLU A 99 16.96 -13.73 3.23
N PHE A 100 16.74 -14.44 2.12
CA PHE A 100 15.40 -14.83 1.65
C PHE A 100 14.53 -15.53 2.72
N LYS A 101 15.17 -16.32 3.60
CA LYS A 101 14.47 -16.97 4.72
C LYS A 101 13.84 -15.97 5.70
N SER A 102 14.36 -14.74 5.79
CA SER A 102 13.84 -13.73 6.72
C SER A 102 12.43 -13.26 6.35
N ILE A 103 12.03 -13.39 5.08
CA ILE A 103 10.70 -13.06 4.59
C ILE A 103 9.76 -14.27 4.52
N CYS A 104 10.17 -15.43 4.99
CA CYS A 104 9.36 -16.65 5.01
C CYS A 104 8.60 -16.81 6.34
N VAL A 105 7.35 -17.27 6.23
CA VAL A 105 6.50 -17.62 7.38
C VAL A 105 5.80 -18.95 7.08
N GLU A 106 5.72 -19.82 8.08
CA GLU A 106 5.05 -21.11 7.92
C GLU A 106 3.52 -20.95 7.95
N HIS A 107 2.83 -21.61 7.03
CA HIS A 107 1.36 -21.62 6.97
C HIS A 107 0.76 -22.06 8.31
N ASP A 108 1.29 -23.11 8.92
CA ASP A 108 0.81 -23.63 10.19
C ASP A 108 0.95 -22.63 11.35
N GLU A 109 2.03 -21.81 11.37
CA GLU A 109 2.19 -20.74 12.36
C GLU A 109 1.08 -19.69 12.21
N ILE A 110 0.78 -19.31 10.96
CA ILE A 110 -0.29 -18.35 10.68
C ILE A 110 -1.66 -18.90 11.09
N MET A 111 -1.94 -20.18 10.82
CA MET A 111 -3.25 -20.77 11.08
C MET A 111 -3.50 -21.06 12.56
N ARG A 112 -2.43 -21.36 13.32
CA ARG A 112 -2.57 -21.81 14.73
C ARG A 112 -2.43 -20.67 15.74
N SER A 113 -1.83 -19.54 15.38
CA SER A 113 -1.57 -18.47 16.36
C SER A 113 -1.67 -17.08 15.75
N ASP A 114 -2.02 -16.10 16.59
CA ASP A 114 -1.98 -14.69 16.20
C ASP A 114 -0.55 -14.19 16.06
N ASN A 115 0.42 -14.77 16.77
CA ASN A 115 1.85 -14.42 16.60
C ASN A 115 2.35 -14.74 15.18
N GLY A 116 1.95 -15.89 14.60
CA GLY A 116 2.27 -16.21 13.21
C GLY A 116 1.62 -15.24 12.22
N LEU A 117 0.37 -14.86 12.48
CA LEU A 117 -0.34 -13.85 11.70
C LEU A 117 0.33 -12.48 11.80
N ILE A 118 0.70 -12.03 13.01
CA ILE A 118 1.38 -10.76 13.26
C ILE A 118 2.70 -10.73 12.50
N LYS A 119 3.54 -11.75 12.61
CA LYS A 119 4.81 -11.87 11.88
C LYS A 119 4.62 -11.70 10.37
N TRP A 120 3.60 -12.32 9.78
CA TRP A 120 3.28 -12.18 8.37
C TRP A 120 2.85 -10.76 8.01
N LEU A 121 1.97 -10.14 8.82
CA LEU A 121 1.51 -8.76 8.61
C LEU A 121 2.64 -7.73 8.78
N GLU A 122 3.53 -7.93 9.74
CA GLU A 122 4.71 -7.07 9.94
C GLU A 122 5.66 -7.11 8.75
N LEU A 123 5.91 -8.29 8.17
CA LEU A 123 6.69 -8.41 6.95
C LEU A 123 6.03 -7.64 5.81
N LEU A 124 4.74 -7.85 5.58
CA LEU A 124 3.99 -7.13 4.55
C LEU A 124 3.98 -5.61 4.78
N HIS A 125 3.91 -5.17 6.03
CA HIS A 125 3.93 -3.76 6.38
C HIS A 125 5.33 -3.14 6.21
N HIS A 126 6.35 -3.76 6.75
CA HIS A 126 7.70 -3.18 6.78
C HIS A 126 8.47 -3.38 5.46
N THR A 127 8.45 -4.57 4.90
CA THR A 127 9.21 -4.91 3.68
C THR A 127 8.35 -4.91 2.43
N GLY A 128 7.04 -4.99 2.58
CA GLY A 128 6.11 -5.09 1.45
C GLY A 128 6.06 -6.47 0.80
N ILE A 129 6.81 -7.46 1.32
CA ILE A 129 6.94 -8.80 0.73
C ILE A 129 7.00 -9.86 1.82
N ALA A 130 6.37 -11.01 1.59
CA ALA A 130 6.50 -12.21 2.40
C ALA A 130 6.18 -13.46 1.58
N ILE A 131 6.75 -14.60 1.96
CA ILE A 131 6.45 -15.92 1.40
C ILE A 131 5.84 -16.78 2.49
N VAL A 132 4.58 -17.19 2.33
CA VAL A 132 4.00 -18.22 3.19
C VAL A 132 4.42 -19.56 2.63
N LYS A 133 4.98 -20.41 3.46
CA LYS A 133 5.48 -21.75 3.10
C LYS A 133 4.49 -22.82 3.52
N ASN A 134 4.47 -23.94 2.77
CA ASN A 134 3.76 -25.16 3.12
C ASN A 134 2.22 -25.01 3.27
N ALA A 135 1.61 -24.08 2.52
CA ALA A 135 0.15 -24.03 2.43
C ALA A 135 -0.40 -25.25 1.66
N PRO A 136 -1.65 -25.69 1.93
CA PRO A 136 -2.30 -26.75 1.14
C PRO A 136 -2.35 -26.38 -0.35
N ILE A 137 -2.20 -27.38 -1.23
CA ILE A 137 -2.10 -27.18 -2.68
C ILE A 137 -3.42 -27.39 -3.43
N GLU A 138 -4.51 -27.66 -2.73
CA GLU A 138 -5.83 -27.78 -3.33
C GLU A 138 -6.31 -26.42 -3.85
N GLU A 139 -7.06 -26.45 -4.93
CA GLU A 139 -7.67 -25.24 -5.48
C GLU A 139 -8.50 -24.52 -4.41
N LYS A 140 -8.34 -23.18 -4.37
CA LYS A 140 -9.03 -22.29 -3.43
C LYS A 140 -8.60 -22.44 -1.97
N SER A 141 -7.67 -23.32 -1.61
CA SER A 141 -7.19 -23.46 -0.24
C SER A 141 -6.54 -22.16 0.30
N GLY A 142 -6.04 -21.29 -0.59
CA GLY A 142 -5.54 -19.97 -0.23
C GLY A 142 -6.55 -19.10 0.52
N PHE A 143 -7.86 -19.26 0.31
CA PHE A 143 -8.86 -18.49 1.06
C PHE A 143 -8.76 -18.70 2.57
N ALA A 144 -8.43 -19.91 3.03
CA ALA A 144 -8.36 -20.21 4.46
C ALA A 144 -7.33 -19.31 5.16
N VAL A 145 -6.11 -19.20 4.61
CA VAL A 145 -5.06 -18.38 5.21
C VAL A 145 -5.32 -16.88 5.00
N LEU A 146 -5.85 -16.49 3.84
CA LEU A 146 -6.14 -15.07 3.55
C LEU A 146 -7.27 -14.53 4.43
N ASN A 147 -8.26 -15.34 4.77
CA ASN A 147 -9.35 -14.99 5.68
C ASN A 147 -8.87 -14.74 7.13
N ARG A 148 -7.64 -15.15 7.48
CA ARG A 148 -7.00 -14.73 8.74
C ARG A 148 -6.75 -13.21 8.78
N ILE A 149 -6.54 -12.59 7.63
CA ILE A 149 -6.37 -11.15 7.51
C ILE A 149 -7.73 -10.47 7.33
N SER A 150 -8.40 -10.74 6.21
CA SER A 150 -9.71 -10.16 5.85
C SER A 150 -10.25 -10.80 4.58
N HIS A 151 -11.35 -10.22 4.06
CA HIS A 151 -11.95 -10.65 2.82
C HIS A 151 -11.06 -10.34 1.61
N THR A 152 -11.02 -11.26 0.66
CA THR A 152 -10.41 -11.00 -0.64
C THR A 152 -11.28 -10.02 -1.44
N ARG A 153 -10.62 -9.16 -2.21
CA ARG A 153 -11.28 -8.21 -3.12
C ARG A 153 -11.56 -8.90 -4.45
N GLU A 154 -12.81 -9.04 -4.79
CA GLU A 154 -13.19 -9.48 -6.12
C GLU A 154 -12.91 -8.38 -7.15
N THR A 155 -12.42 -8.78 -8.32
CA THR A 155 -12.25 -7.93 -9.49
C THR A 155 -12.95 -8.59 -10.68
N PHE A 156 -12.93 -7.97 -11.85
CA PHE A 156 -13.46 -8.59 -13.07
C PHE A 156 -12.71 -9.87 -13.49
N PHE A 157 -11.53 -10.14 -12.93
CA PHE A 157 -10.82 -11.43 -13.08
C PHE A 157 -11.37 -12.53 -12.18
N LYS A 158 -12.40 -12.24 -11.34
CA LYS A 158 -12.93 -13.10 -10.27
C LYS A 158 -11.95 -13.24 -9.10
N THR A 159 -12.24 -14.14 -8.16
CA THR A 159 -11.36 -14.50 -7.06
C THR A 159 -11.60 -15.97 -6.66
N PRO A 160 -10.56 -16.83 -6.64
CA PRO A 160 -9.24 -16.55 -7.16
C PRO A 160 -9.26 -16.33 -8.68
N PHE A 161 -8.25 -15.60 -9.20
CA PHE A 161 -7.97 -15.62 -10.63
C PHE A 161 -6.87 -16.64 -10.93
N GLU A 162 -6.95 -17.23 -12.12
CA GLU A 162 -6.01 -18.26 -12.53
C GLU A 162 -4.79 -17.66 -13.24
N VAL A 163 -3.59 -18.20 -12.96
CA VAL A 163 -2.35 -17.86 -13.66
C VAL A 163 -1.80 -19.15 -14.26
N ILE A 164 -2.32 -19.47 -15.43
CA ILE A 164 -2.00 -20.68 -16.20
C ILE A 164 -1.74 -20.32 -17.67
N ASN A 165 -1.01 -21.15 -18.38
CA ASN A 165 -0.88 -21.01 -19.83
C ASN A 165 -2.14 -21.57 -20.52
N ILE A 166 -2.81 -20.73 -21.31
CA ILE A 166 -4.00 -21.14 -22.08
C ILE A 166 -3.84 -20.89 -23.58
N PRO A 167 -4.46 -21.70 -24.43
CA PRO A 167 -4.55 -21.41 -25.87
C PRO A 167 -5.31 -20.09 -26.11
N LYS A 168 -4.78 -19.25 -27.04
CA LYS A 168 -5.35 -17.92 -27.38
C LYS A 168 -5.58 -17.01 -26.18
N PRO A 169 -4.51 -16.64 -25.49
CA PRO A 169 -4.60 -15.80 -24.30
C PRO A 169 -5.06 -14.38 -24.64
N ASN A 170 -5.95 -13.81 -23.84
CA ASN A 170 -6.36 -12.39 -23.90
C ASN A 170 -5.58 -11.51 -22.91
N ASN A 171 -4.70 -12.12 -22.11
CA ASN A 171 -3.85 -11.42 -21.14
C ASN A 171 -2.45 -12.04 -21.12
N SER A 172 -1.43 -11.23 -20.88
CA SER A 172 -0.04 -11.67 -20.81
C SER A 172 0.22 -12.68 -19.69
N ALA A 173 -0.55 -12.64 -18.60
CA ALA A 173 -0.47 -13.61 -17.49
C ALA A 173 -0.77 -15.06 -17.94
N TYR A 174 -1.55 -15.23 -19.02
CA TYR A 174 -1.93 -16.51 -19.57
C TYR A 174 -0.99 -17.03 -20.67
N THR A 175 0.17 -16.39 -20.84
CA THR A 175 1.20 -16.79 -21.81
C THR A 175 2.37 -17.48 -21.12
N ALA A 176 3.23 -18.15 -21.91
CA ALA A 176 4.52 -18.69 -21.42
C ALA A 176 5.67 -17.66 -21.49
N HIS A 177 5.41 -16.47 -22.02
CA HIS A 177 6.44 -15.43 -22.14
C HIS A 177 6.85 -14.84 -20.80
N ALA A 178 8.05 -14.28 -20.76
CA ALA A 178 8.50 -13.50 -19.61
C ALA A 178 7.56 -12.30 -19.36
N LEU A 179 7.23 -12.06 -18.11
CA LEU A 179 6.55 -10.85 -17.66
C LEU A 179 7.55 -9.96 -16.93
N ARG A 180 7.79 -8.79 -17.46
CA ARG A 180 8.62 -7.80 -16.80
C ARG A 180 7.97 -7.33 -15.49
N ASN A 181 8.78 -6.88 -14.55
CA ASN A 181 8.29 -6.36 -13.29
C ASN A 181 7.26 -5.25 -13.52
N HIS A 182 6.10 -5.41 -12.93
CA HIS A 182 4.94 -4.53 -13.10
C HIS A 182 4.09 -4.51 -11.84
N MET A 183 3.25 -3.49 -11.76
CA MET A 183 2.15 -3.41 -10.84
C MET A 183 0.89 -3.96 -11.49
N ASP A 184 0.10 -4.73 -10.78
CA ASP A 184 -1.20 -5.16 -11.27
C ASP A 184 -2.26 -4.05 -11.16
N LEU A 185 -3.09 -3.94 -12.18
CA LEU A 185 -4.24 -3.03 -12.27
C LEU A 185 -3.90 -1.54 -12.08
N PRO A 186 -2.83 -1.00 -12.69
CA PRO A 186 -2.44 0.41 -12.51
C PRO A 186 -3.48 1.40 -13.06
N TRP A 187 -4.42 0.93 -13.90
CA TRP A 187 -5.53 1.71 -14.45
C TRP A 187 -6.74 1.83 -13.52
N PHE A 188 -6.69 1.26 -12.33
CA PHE A 188 -7.67 1.54 -11.29
C PHE A 188 -7.29 2.84 -10.56
N GLU A 189 -8.27 3.66 -10.20
CA GLU A 189 -8.07 4.76 -9.26
C GLU A 189 -7.49 4.23 -7.95
N ASN A 190 -8.11 3.19 -7.41
CA ASN A 190 -7.66 2.46 -6.24
C ASN A 190 -7.23 1.04 -6.61
N PRO A 191 -5.97 0.82 -7.02
CA PRO A 191 -5.46 -0.52 -7.29
C PRO A 191 -5.54 -1.41 -6.06
N PRO A 192 -5.55 -2.75 -6.23
CA PRO A 192 -5.42 -3.65 -5.08
C PRO A 192 -4.22 -3.29 -4.22
N GLY A 193 -4.40 -3.33 -2.90
CA GLY A 193 -3.33 -3.01 -1.98
C GLY A 193 -2.34 -4.14 -1.85
N TYR A 194 -2.85 -5.35 -1.64
CA TYR A 194 -2.05 -6.56 -1.54
C TYR A 194 -2.48 -7.58 -2.59
N GLN A 195 -1.49 -8.31 -3.06
CA GLN A 195 -1.65 -9.44 -3.98
C GLN A 195 -1.00 -10.66 -3.37
N PHE A 196 -1.62 -11.81 -3.63
CA PHE A 196 -1.16 -13.11 -3.16
C PHE A 196 -1.19 -14.06 -4.36
N LEU A 197 -0.06 -14.68 -4.65
CA LEU A 197 0.08 -15.68 -5.69
C LEU A 197 0.38 -17.02 -5.04
N HIS A 198 -0.60 -17.90 -5.03
CA HIS A 198 -0.51 -19.22 -4.42
C HIS A 198 -0.08 -20.24 -5.49
N CYS A 199 1.06 -20.87 -5.29
CA CYS A 199 1.61 -21.86 -6.19
C CYS A 199 0.99 -23.23 -5.92
N LEU A 200 0.24 -23.75 -6.90
CA LEU A 200 -0.35 -25.09 -6.85
C LEU A 200 0.54 -26.10 -7.59
N ILE A 201 1.09 -25.73 -8.76
CA ILE A 201 1.94 -26.57 -9.61
C ILE A 201 3.07 -25.72 -10.19
N THR A 202 4.29 -26.23 -10.15
CA THR A 202 5.48 -25.60 -10.74
C THR A 202 6.49 -26.64 -11.24
N SER A 203 6.04 -27.52 -12.16
CA SER A 203 6.91 -28.54 -12.76
C SER A 203 7.57 -28.12 -14.06
N ALA A 204 7.16 -27.01 -14.66
CA ALA A 204 7.74 -26.49 -15.89
C ALA A 204 9.15 -25.91 -15.67
N ASP A 205 10.01 -26.02 -16.68
CA ASP A 205 11.33 -25.41 -16.70
C ASP A 205 11.23 -23.87 -16.87
N GLY A 206 11.93 -23.10 -16.07
CA GLY A 206 11.82 -21.64 -16.01
C GLY A 206 10.63 -21.18 -15.16
N GLY A 207 10.08 -20.01 -15.45
CA GLY A 207 8.94 -19.43 -14.74
C GLY A 207 9.26 -18.96 -13.32
N GLU A 208 10.53 -18.68 -13.01
CA GLU A 208 10.93 -18.06 -11.74
C GLU A 208 10.20 -16.74 -11.54
N SER A 209 9.72 -16.50 -10.33
CA SER A 209 9.15 -15.24 -9.95
C SER A 209 10.24 -14.19 -9.75
N SER A 210 9.95 -12.95 -10.09
CA SER A 210 10.80 -11.80 -9.79
C SER A 210 10.07 -10.80 -8.93
N ALA A 211 10.82 -10.05 -8.12
CA ALA A 211 10.28 -8.95 -7.32
C ALA A 211 11.30 -7.81 -7.22
N VAL A 212 10.79 -6.58 -7.10
CA VAL A 212 11.59 -5.37 -6.87
C VAL A 212 10.85 -4.41 -5.95
N ASP A 213 11.56 -3.84 -4.96
CA ASP A 213 11.02 -2.78 -4.12
C ASP A 213 11.01 -1.46 -4.88
N GLY A 214 9.86 -1.07 -5.40
CA GLY A 214 9.73 0.17 -6.15
C GLY A 214 10.00 1.41 -5.30
N PHE A 215 9.77 1.36 -3.98
CA PHE A 215 10.13 2.48 -3.08
C PHE A 215 11.64 2.61 -2.92
N ALA A 216 12.39 1.50 -2.89
CA ALA A 216 13.84 1.54 -2.87
C ALA A 216 14.42 2.15 -4.15
N VAL A 217 13.86 1.81 -5.31
CA VAL A 217 14.26 2.41 -6.60
C VAL A 217 13.91 3.90 -6.63
N ALA A 218 12.73 4.28 -6.13
CA ALA A 218 12.33 5.69 -6.04
C ALA A 218 13.26 6.49 -5.12
N GLU A 219 13.62 5.95 -3.95
CA GLU A 219 14.55 6.59 -3.01
C GLU A 219 15.96 6.71 -3.60
N TYR A 220 16.41 5.70 -4.34
CA TYR A 220 17.67 5.77 -5.08
C TYR A 220 17.66 6.92 -6.11
N LEU A 221 16.59 7.05 -6.91
CA LEU A 221 16.46 8.15 -7.87
C LEU A 221 16.39 9.51 -7.18
N LYS A 222 15.68 9.63 -6.09
CA LYS A 222 15.57 10.87 -5.31
C LYS A 222 16.95 11.41 -4.89
N HIS A 223 17.86 10.51 -4.51
CA HIS A 223 19.22 10.89 -4.08
C HIS A 223 20.21 11.03 -5.23
N ASN A 224 20.08 10.25 -6.30
CA ASN A 224 21.10 10.17 -7.36
C ASN A 224 20.70 10.90 -8.65
N ASN A 225 19.39 11.10 -8.87
CA ASN A 225 18.89 11.82 -10.04
C ASN A 225 17.54 12.49 -9.75
N SER A 226 17.61 13.61 -9.02
CA SER A 226 16.42 14.35 -8.59
C SER A 226 15.57 14.88 -9.76
N GLU A 227 16.16 15.14 -10.93
CA GLU A 227 15.41 15.56 -12.11
C GLU A 227 14.48 14.45 -12.61
N ILE A 228 14.99 13.23 -12.72
CA ILE A 228 14.19 12.05 -13.09
C ILE A 228 13.13 11.80 -12.02
N PHE A 229 13.51 11.80 -10.75
CA PHE A 229 12.57 11.62 -9.64
C PHE A 229 11.41 12.63 -9.71
N ASN A 230 11.73 13.92 -9.86
CA ASN A 230 10.73 14.98 -9.98
C ASN A 230 9.82 14.81 -11.21
N THR A 231 10.36 14.34 -12.33
CA THR A 231 9.54 14.04 -13.51
C THR A 231 8.56 12.92 -13.25
N LEU A 232 9.01 11.83 -12.62
CA LEU A 232 8.17 10.65 -12.30
C LEU A 232 7.12 10.91 -11.23
N THR A 233 7.32 11.93 -10.38
CA THR A 233 6.37 12.31 -9.33
C THR A 233 5.36 13.37 -9.78
N ASN A 234 5.67 14.17 -10.80
CA ASN A 234 4.84 15.30 -11.18
C ASN A 234 4.14 15.13 -12.53
N VAL A 235 4.64 14.26 -13.42
CA VAL A 235 4.00 14.01 -14.71
C VAL A 235 3.05 12.84 -14.61
N TYR A 236 1.79 13.08 -14.98
CA TYR A 236 0.75 12.06 -14.97
C TYR A 236 0.84 11.24 -16.26
N LEU A 237 1.01 9.95 -16.08
CA LEU A 237 0.97 8.94 -17.13
C LEU A 237 -0.43 8.36 -17.21
N LYS A 238 -0.84 7.92 -18.41
CA LYS A 238 -2.10 7.26 -18.63
C LYS A 238 -1.92 5.74 -18.61
N PHE A 239 -2.66 5.07 -17.74
CA PHE A 239 -2.74 3.61 -17.70
C PHE A 239 -4.11 3.18 -18.20
N ARG A 240 -4.16 2.12 -19.00
CA ARG A 240 -5.39 1.66 -19.65
C ARG A 240 -5.48 0.14 -19.67
N ASP A 241 -6.67 -0.36 -19.41
CA ASP A 241 -7.04 -1.72 -19.71
C ASP A 241 -7.14 -1.90 -21.25
N LYS A 242 -6.40 -2.87 -21.77
CA LYS A 242 -6.31 -3.16 -23.20
C LYS A 242 -6.96 -4.51 -23.57
N ASP A 243 -7.87 -5.02 -22.75
CA ASP A 243 -8.65 -6.19 -23.09
C ASP A 243 -9.67 -5.86 -24.17
N TYR A 244 -9.33 -6.18 -25.41
CA TYR A 244 -10.19 -5.95 -26.59
C TYR A 244 -11.35 -6.94 -26.70
N THR A 245 -11.43 -7.94 -25.84
CA THR A 245 -12.56 -8.88 -25.78
C THR A 245 -13.74 -8.32 -25.00
N GLN A 246 -13.56 -7.22 -24.30
CA GLN A 246 -14.57 -6.52 -23.51
C GLN A 246 -14.82 -5.12 -24.07
N GLU A 247 -16.07 -4.71 -24.18
CA GLU A 247 -16.44 -3.37 -24.62
C GLU A 247 -16.10 -2.25 -23.58
N ASN A 248 -15.57 -2.62 -22.42
CA ASN A 248 -15.26 -1.70 -21.35
C ASN A 248 -13.88 -1.06 -21.51
N HIS A 249 -13.85 0.27 -21.55
CA HIS A 249 -12.65 1.06 -21.54
C HIS A 249 -12.37 1.59 -20.12
N ARG A 250 -11.33 1.07 -19.49
CA ARG A 250 -10.91 1.50 -18.14
C ARG A 250 -9.57 2.19 -18.25
N GLY A 251 -9.44 3.32 -17.59
CA GLY A 251 -8.18 4.05 -17.58
C GLY A 251 -8.08 5.01 -16.39
N PHE A 252 -6.86 5.28 -15.98
CA PHE A 252 -6.57 6.21 -14.90
C PHE A 252 -5.27 6.97 -15.19
N HIS A 253 -5.23 8.24 -14.77
CA HIS A 253 -4.04 9.06 -14.87
C HIS A 253 -3.40 9.21 -13.49
N ALA A 254 -2.13 8.88 -13.38
CA ALA A 254 -1.35 9.03 -12.16
C ALA A 254 0.13 9.20 -12.47
N PRO A 255 0.93 9.77 -11.55
CA PRO A 255 2.38 9.74 -11.67
C PRO A 255 2.90 8.31 -11.51
N ALA A 256 4.10 8.04 -12.03
CA ALA A 256 4.75 6.74 -11.86
C ALA A 256 5.18 6.49 -10.40
N ILE A 257 5.52 7.55 -9.68
CA ILE A 257 5.84 7.55 -8.25
C ILE A 257 4.82 8.44 -7.55
N GLY A 258 3.86 7.82 -6.86
CA GLY A 258 2.86 8.52 -6.06
C GLY A 258 3.41 8.90 -4.70
N LEU A 259 3.20 10.16 -4.31
CA LEU A 259 3.56 10.66 -2.98
C LEU A 259 2.32 11.13 -2.22
N THR A 260 2.35 11.00 -0.89
CA THR A 260 1.38 11.64 0.00
C THR A 260 1.67 13.14 0.11
N LYS A 261 0.75 13.90 0.72
CA LYS A 261 0.96 15.33 1.01
C LYS A 261 2.20 15.59 1.89
N ASP A 262 2.62 14.61 2.69
CA ASP A 262 3.78 14.69 3.58
C ASP A 262 5.06 14.16 2.90
N SER A 263 4.99 13.90 1.59
CA SER A 263 6.08 13.40 0.74
C SER A 263 6.55 11.96 1.05
N ASP A 264 5.71 11.16 1.72
CA ASP A 264 5.92 9.73 1.86
C ASP A 264 5.48 9.00 0.58
N TYR A 265 6.04 7.82 0.33
CA TYR A 265 5.64 6.99 -0.81
C TYR A 265 4.24 6.43 -0.60
N HIS A 266 3.40 6.60 -1.62
CA HIS A 266 2.02 6.10 -1.65
C HIS A 266 1.87 4.88 -2.55
N ASP A 267 2.33 4.98 -3.80
CA ASP A 267 2.32 3.88 -4.76
C ASP A 267 3.39 4.06 -5.86
N ILE A 268 3.72 2.94 -6.50
CA ILE A 268 4.52 2.88 -7.72
C ILE A 268 3.65 2.31 -8.82
N ARG A 269 3.39 3.10 -9.84
CA ARG A 269 2.63 2.66 -11.02
C ARG A 269 3.55 2.49 -12.21
N PHE A 270 3.86 1.24 -12.51
CA PHE A 270 4.68 0.88 -13.64
C PHE A 270 4.18 -0.41 -14.27
N SER A 271 3.87 -0.35 -15.56
CA SER A 271 3.53 -1.51 -16.38
C SER A 271 3.64 -1.11 -17.85
N VAL A 272 4.63 -1.65 -18.54
CA VAL A 272 4.83 -1.37 -19.98
C VAL A 272 3.63 -1.88 -20.81
N ALA A 273 3.01 -2.97 -20.38
CA ALA A 273 1.88 -3.56 -21.11
C ALA A 273 0.60 -2.72 -21.09
N THR A 274 0.44 -1.88 -20.06
CA THR A 274 -0.80 -1.14 -19.80
C THR A 274 -0.63 0.37 -19.85
N MET A 275 0.59 0.88 -19.99
CA MET A 275 0.82 2.29 -20.25
C MET A 275 0.26 2.64 -21.65
N ASP A 276 -0.58 3.66 -21.69
CA ASP A 276 -1.16 4.19 -22.94
C ASP A 276 -0.22 5.25 -23.55
N ALA A 277 -0.60 5.80 -24.70
CA ALA A 277 0.13 6.89 -25.34
C ALA A 277 0.29 8.07 -24.36
N LEU A 278 1.51 8.59 -24.28
CA LEU A 278 1.81 9.76 -23.44
C LEU A 278 1.06 10.97 -23.95
N ASP A 279 0.43 11.68 -23.02
CA ASP A 279 -0.28 12.94 -23.28
C ASP A 279 0.31 14.01 -22.35
N CYS A 280 1.37 14.67 -22.80
CA CYS A 280 2.03 15.75 -22.08
C CYS A 280 2.51 16.82 -23.07
N HIS A 281 2.90 17.99 -22.53
CA HIS A 281 3.39 19.08 -23.38
C HIS A 281 4.58 18.62 -24.23
N PRO A 282 4.65 18.97 -25.53
CA PRO A 282 5.72 18.54 -26.42
C PRO A 282 7.13 18.82 -25.89
N ASP A 283 7.34 19.96 -25.24
CA ASP A 283 8.66 20.39 -24.72
C ASP A 283 9.20 19.49 -23.59
N ILE A 284 8.35 18.69 -22.96
CA ILE A 284 8.77 17.77 -21.90
C ILE A 284 8.72 16.30 -22.32
N MET A 285 8.27 15.99 -23.52
CA MET A 285 8.07 14.60 -23.98
C MET A 285 9.35 13.77 -23.86
N ASP A 286 10.48 14.27 -24.37
CA ASP A 286 11.76 13.58 -24.29
C ASP A 286 12.22 13.37 -22.85
N LYS A 287 11.96 14.35 -21.98
CA LYS A 287 12.27 14.27 -20.56
C LYS A 287 11.44 13.17 -19.87
N VAL A 288 10.17 13.05 -20.21
CA VAL A 288 9.27 12.02 -19.66
C VAL A 288 9.71 10.63 -20.13
N TYR A 289 10.01 10.45 -21.43
CA TYR A 289 10.52 9.17 -21.94
C TYR A 289 11.86 8.79 -21.30
N LYS A 290 12.80 9.76 -21.17
CA LYS A 290 14.07 9.53 -20.48
C LYS A 290 13.86 9.06 -19.04
N ALA A 291 12.97 9.72 -18.30
CA ALA A 291 12.67 9.38 -16.92
C ALA A 291 12.03 7.99 -16.82
N HIS A 292 11.07 7.68 -17.69
CA HIS A 292 10.41 6.38 -17.72
C HIS A 292 11.39 5.24 -18.09
N HIS A 293 12.27 5.49 -19.06
CA HIS A 293 13.30 4.53 -19.47
C HIS A 293 14.30 4.24 -18.36
N GLU A 294 14.82 5.26 -17.69
CA GLU A 294 15.74 5.10 -16.56
C GLU A 294 15.10 4.36 -15.41
N PHE A 295 13.88 4.73 -15.05
CA PHE A 295 13.12 4.05 -14.01
C PHE A 295 12.90 2.58 -14.34
N GLY A 296 12.45 2.29 -15.58
CA GLY A 296 12.26 0.93 -16.04
C GLY A 296 13.55 0.10 -16.02
N ASN A 297 14.69 0.67 -16.41
CA ASN A 297 15.98 -0.01 -16.34
C ASN A 297 16.38 -0.36 -14.90
N LEU A 298 16.17 0.56 -13.95
CA LEU A 298 16.45 0.31 -12.54
C LEU A 298 15.54 -0.78 -11.97
N LEU A 299 14.24 -0.74 -12.28
CA LEU A 299 13.27 -1.76 -11.85
C LEU A 299 13.56 -3.17 -12.38
N HIS A 300 14.39 -3.30 -13.42
CA HIS A 300 14.78 -4.58 -14.01
C HIS A 300 16.28 -4.88 -13.86
N SER A 301 16.98 -4.10 -13.05
CA SER A 301 18.42 -4.27 -12.86
C SER A 301 18.73 -5.31 -11.80
N ASP A 302 19.88 -6.00 -11.96
CA ASP A 302 20.41 -6.93 -10.98
C ASP A 302 20.71 -6.27 -9.62
N LYS A 303 20.77 -4.94 -9.58
CA LYS A 303 20.95 -4.18 -8.34
C LYS A 303 19.72 -4.24 -7.44
N PHE A 304 18.52 -4.27 -7.99
CA PHE A 304 17.28 -4.13 -7.22
C PHE A 304 16.38 -5.36 -7.29
N GLN A 305 16.47 -6.13 -8.38
CA GLN A 305 15.61 -7.28 -8.61
C GLN A 305 16.11 -8.52 -7.87
N ILE A 306 15.20 -9.23 -7.23
CA ILE A 306 15.41 -10.62 -6.79
C ILE A 306 14.65 -11.57 -7.69
N ASN A 307 15.21 -12.76 -7.93
CA ASN A 307 14.55 -13.87 -8.61
C ASN A 307 14.51 -15.07 -7.66
N PHE A 308 13.39 -15.77 -7.65
CA PHE A 308 13.20 -16.95 -6.81
C PHE A 308 12.20 -17.92 -7.44
N ARG A 309 12.40 -19.21 -7.20
CA ARG A 309 11.45 -20.23 -7.59
C ARG A 309 10.46 -20.47 -6.47
N MET A 310 9.17 -20.41 -6.81
CA MET A 310 8.11 -20.84 -5.90
C MET A 310 7.96 -22.36 -5.96
N GLU A 311 7.75 -22.97 -4.80
CA GLU A 311 7.39 -24.37 -4.69
C GLU A 311 5.89 -24.55 -4.50
N PRO A 312 5.31 -25.74 -4.83
CA PRO A 312 3.92 -25.99 -4.50
C PRO A 312 3.64 -25.78 -3.01
N GLY A 313 2.58 -25.02 -2.70
CA GLY A 313 2.27 -24.60 -1.33
C GLY A 313 2.90 -23.27 -0.91
N ASP A 314 3.69 -22.62 -1.75
CA ASP A 314 4.15 -21.26 -1.48
C ASP A 314 3.05 -20.25 -1.83
N ILE A 315 2.87 -19.23 -0.96
CA ILE A 315 2.06 -18.05 -1.29
C ILE A 315 2.97 -16.83 -1.29
N PHE A 316 3.29 -16.34 -2.47
CA PHE A 316 3.99 -15.07 -2.63
C PHE A 316 3.02 -13.92 -2.34
N SER A 317 3.25 -13.24 -1.22
CA SER A 317 2.43 -12.18 -0.66
C SER A 317 3.15 -10.85 -0.79
N PHE A 318 2.54 -9.83 -1.36
CA PHE A 318 3.21 -8.55 -1.51
C PHE A 318 2.25 -7.35 -1.58
N ASN A 319 2.77 -6.19 -1.17
CA ASN A 319 2.11 -4.91 -1.36
C ASN A 319 2.22 -4.50 -2.84
N ASN A 320 1.15 -4.69 -3.59
CA ASN A 320 1.07 -4.39 -5.02
C ASN A 320 1.30 -2.91 -5.38
N ARG A 321 1.16 -2.01 -4.39
CA ARG A 321 1.44 -0.57 -4.60
C ARG A 321 2.91 -0.21 -4.37
N ARG A 322 3.73 -1.14 -3.87
CA ARG A 322 5.14 -0.94 -3.57
C ARG A 322 6.03 -1.90 -4.34
N VAL A 323 5.73 -3.19 -4.29
CA VAL A 323 6.53 -4.25 -4.87
C VAL A 323 6.02 -4.55 -6.27
N LEU A 324 6.87 -4.34 -7.26
CA LEU A 324 6.59 -4.79 -8.60
C LEU A 324 7.03 -6.24 -8.73
N HIS A 325 6.25 -7.01 -9.48
CA HIS A 325 6.48 -8.42 -9.65
C HIS A 325 6.50 -8.82 -11.13
N GLY A 326 7.15 -9.94 -11.39
CA GLY A 326 7.28 -10.48 -12.73
C GLY A 326 7.59 -11.96 -12.70
N ARG A 327 7.95 -12.49 -13.86
CA ARG A 327 8.43 -13.86 -13.99
C ARG A 327 9.32 -14.01 -15.21
N THR A 328 10.22 -14.97 -15.19
CA THR A 328 10.95 -15.41 -16.36
C THR A 328 10.01 -16.20 -17.31
N ALA A 329 10.41 -16.36 -18.58
CA ALA A 329 9.73 -17.28 -19.48
C ALA A 329 9.83 -18.71 -18.96
N PHE A 330 8.89 -19.56 -19.35
CA PHE A 330 8.93 -20.99 -19.07
C PHE A 330 8.58 -21.81 -20.33
N ASP A 331 9.05 -23.05 -20.38
CA ASP A 331 8.69 -23.97 -21.44
C ASP A 331 7.40 -24.72 -21.09
N PRO A 332 6.28 -24.45 -21.76
CA PRO A 332 5.02 -25.12 -21.48
C PRO A 332 5.02 -26.60 -21.85
N ASN A 333 6.02 -27.09 -22.62
CA ASN A 333 6.15 -28.50 -23.00
C ASN A 333 6.95 -29.30 -21.96
N SER A 334 7.71 -28.64 -21.05
CA SER A 334 8.52 -29.30 -20.02
C SER A 334 7.73 -29.70 -18.78
N GLY A 335 6.52 -29.11 -18.58
CA GLY A 335 5.68 -29.38 -17.42
C GLY A 335 4.55 -28.37 -17.26
N HIS A 336 3.92 -28.40 -16.10
CA HIS A 336 2.79 -27.54 -15.79
C HIS A 336 3.17 -26.44 -14.80
N ARG A 337 2.53 -25.28 -14.97
CA ARG A 337 2.60 -24.16 -14.03
C ARG A 337 1.20 -23.63 -13.78
N HIS A 338 0.78 -23.66 -12.50
CA HIS A 338 -0.53 -23.21 -12.08
C HIS A 338 -0.43 -22.46 -10.76
N LEU A 339 -0.79 -21.18 -10.79
CA LEU A 339 -0.94 -20.38 -9.59
C LEU A 339 -2.36 -19.83 -9.53
N GLN A 340 -2.86 -19.66 -8.31
CA GLN A 340 -4.08 -18.90 -8.05
C GLN A 340 -3.74 -17.55 -7.43
N GLY A 341 -4.30 -16.49 -7.98
CA GLY A 341 -4.08 -15.12 -7.53
C GLY A 341 -5.26 -14.57 -6.74
N TYR A 342 -4.96 -13.76 -5.72
CA TYR A 342 -5.95 -13.10 -4.88
C TYR A 342 -5.55 -11.65 -4.67
N TYR A 343 -6.54 -10.79 -4.53
CA TYR A 343 -6.34 -9.39 -4.17
C TYR A 343 -6.98 -9.04 -2.83
N MET A 344 -6.40 -8.06 -2.13
CA MET A 344 -6.95 -7.53 -0.88
C MET A 344 -6.77 -6.02 -0.83
N ALA A 345 -7.69 -5.31 -0.16
CA ALA A 345 -7.56 -3.87 0.05
C ALA A 345 -6.56 -3.55 1.18
N VAL A 346 -5.79 -2.46 1.04
CA VAL A 346 -4.82 -2.02 2.08
C VAL A 346 -5.50 -1.76 3.42
N SER A 347 -6.69 -1.14 3.41
CA SER A 347 -7.42 -0.76 4.63
C SER A 347 -7.73 -1.93 5.56
N TYR A 348 -7.75 -3.17 5.06
CA TYR A 348 -8.04 -4.33 5.89
C TYR A 348 -6.84 -4.83 6.69
N THR A 349 -5.62 -4.60 6.21
CA THR A 349 -4.40 -5.05 6.89
C THR A 349 -4.00 -4.14 8.05
N HIS A 350 -4.35 -2.85 8.01
CA HIS A 350 -4.04 -1.90 9.08
C HIS A 350 -4.90 -2.10 10.33
N LEU A 351 -6.14 -2.57 10.19
CA LEU A 351 -7.07 -2.67 11.32
C LEU A 351 -6.68 -3.76 12.33
N ARG A 352 -6.20 -4.92 11.88
CA ARG A 352 -5.84 -6.01 12.80
C ARG A 352 -4.49 -5.83 13.51
N ALA A 353 -3.56 -5.08 12.95
CA ALA A 353 -2.30 -4.78 13.61
C ALA A 353 -2.45 -3.84 14.81
N HIS A 354 -3.54 -3.06 14.88
CA HIS A 354 -3.84 -2.15 16.00
C HIS A 354 -4.73 -2.80 17.08
N GLU A 355 -5.46 -3.87 16.77
CA GLU A 355 -6.31 -4.55 17.76
C GLU A 355 -5.54 -5.54 18.66
N THR A 356 -4.27 -5.80 18.33
CA THR A 356 -3.41 -6.76 19.06
C THR A 356 -2.25 -6.10 19.82
N SER A 357 -2.22 -4.76 19.89
CA SER A 357 -1.18 -3.99 20.63
C SER A 357 -1.70 -3.40 21.93
#